data_479cf14284a3103dc4eb01552bf8c01c
#
_entry.id   479cf14284a3103dc4eb01552bf8c01c
#
_cell.length_a   1.000
_cell.length_b   1.000
_cell.length_c   1.000
_cell.angle_alpha   90.00
_cell.angle_beta   90.00
_cell.angle_gamma   90.00
#
_symmetry.space_group_name_H-M   'P 1'
#
loop_
_entity.id
_entity.type
_entity.pdbx_description
1 polymer ?
#
loop_
_entity_poly.entity_id
_entity_poly.type
_entity_poly.pdbx_seq_one_letter_code
_entity_poly.pdbx_strand_id
1 'polypeptide(L)'
;LMRSSAASDVYKRQIVNCIRETLNEQGVTEDAIQLISDTSRETAAEFMKMNQYVDVLIPRGGRGLIKAVVEQSTIPVIETGTGNCHIYVDETADLEMAADIIMNAKTQRVGVCNACESVLVHKDVKDALLPVLAKRLQEKHVEIRADEAAYALIPGAVHATEEDWGKEYLDYILSIKVVSSVEEAIAHILSLI
;
A
#
# COMPACT_ATOMS: atom_id res chain seq x y z
N LEU A 1 -14.60 2.37 12.65
CA LEU A 1 -13.64 1.32 12.23
C LEU A 1 -14.04 -0.08 12.75
N MET A 2 -14.67 -0.21 13.90
CA MET A 2 -15.14 -1.52 14.41
C MET A 2 -16.36 -2.11 13.68
N ARG A 3 -17.15 -1.29 12.98
CA ARG A 3 -18.34 -1.77 12.23
C ARG A 3 -17.98 -2.44 10.89
N SER A 4 -16.79 -2.23 10.37
CA SER A 4 -16.37 -2.77 9.08
C SER A 4 -15.95 -4.25 9.15
N SER A 5 -15.37 -4.72 10.26
CA SER A 5 -14.93 -6.10 10.40
C SER A 5 -16.08 -7.10 10.49
N ALA A 6 -17.07 -6.85 11.36
CA ALA A 6 -18.22 -7.74 11.52
C ALA A 6 -19.06 -7.85 10.22
N ALA A 7 -19.29 -6.73 9.53
CA ALA A 7 -19.97 -6.74 8.23
C ALA A 7 -19.16 -7.51 7.17
N SER A 8 -17.84 -7.32 7.14
CA SER A 8 -16.94 -8.05 6.24
C SER A 8 -17.00 -9.58 6.46
N ASP A 9 -17.08 -10.03 7.70
CA ASP A 9 -17.16 -11.46 8.02
C ASP A 9 -18.49 -12.08 7.60
N VAL A 10 -19.60 -11.34 7.74
CA VAL A 10 -20.90 -11.77 7.23
C VAL A 10 -20.87 -11.96 5.73
N TYR A 11 -20.35 -10.99 4.96
CA TYR A 11 -20.23 -11.09 3.51
C TYR A 11 -19.33 -12.25 3.07
N LYS A 12 -18.21 -12.46 3.73
CA LYS A 12 -17.31 -13.58 3.42
C LYS A 12 -18.01 -14.93 3.57
N ARG A 13 -18.78 -15.12 4.67
CA ARG A 13 -19.58 -16.33 4.90
C ARG A 13 -20.64 -16.53 3.81
N GLN A 14 -21.37 -15.47 3.45
CA GLN A 14 -22.37 -15.53 2.39
C GLN A 14 -21.75 -15.92 1.03
N ILE A 15 -20.63 -15.31 0.68
CA ILE A 15 -19.92 -15.61 -0.58
C ILE A 15 -19.45 -17.06 -0.59
N VAL A 16 -18.82 -17.54 0.49
CA VAL A 16 -18.36 -18.93 0.57
C VAL A 16 -19.52 -19.92 0.50
N ASN A 17 -20.63 -19.65 1.20
CA ASN A 17 -21.80 -20.51 1.13
C ASN A 17 -22.37 -20.59 -0.31
N CYS A 18 -22.53 -19.45 -0.97
CA CYS A 18 -22.99 -19.41 -2.36
C CYS A 18 -22.07 -20.22 -3.30
N ILE A 19 -20.75 -20.11 -3.12
CA ILE A 19 -19.78 -20.90 -3.92
C ILE A 19 -19.93 -22.39 -3.61
N ARG A 20 -20.05 -22.80 -2.34
CA ARG A 20 -20.22 -24.20 -1.95
C ARG A 20 -21.51 -24.81 -2.53
N GLU A 21 -22.62 -24.09 -2.44
CA GLU A 21 -23.90 -24.50 -3.04
C GLU A 21 -23.75 -24.69 -4.56
N THR A 22 -23.14 -23.74 -5.26
CA THR A 22 -22.91 -23.83 -6.70
C THR A 22 -21.99 -25.00 -7.09
N LEU A 23 -20.93 -25.25 -6.31
CA LEU A 23 -20.05 -26.41 -6.53
C LEU A 23 -20.82 -27.71 -6.41
N ASN A 24 -21.64 -27.84 -5.39
CA ASN A 24 -22.48 -29.04 -5.17
C ASN A 24 -23.47 -29.26 -6.34
N GLU A 25 -24.14 -28.20 -6.82
CA GLU A 25 -25.04 -28.24 -7.98
C GLU A 25 -24.33 -28.70 -9.25
N GLN A 26 -23.05 -28.41 -9.39
CA GLN A 26 -22.22 -28.80 -10.54
C GLN A 26 -21.52 -30.16 -10.34
N GLY A 27 -21.83 -30.90 -9.27
CA GLY A 27 -21.24 -32.22 -8.98
C GLY A 27 -19.79 -32.14 -8.49
N VAL A 28 -19.33 -30.99 -8.05
CA VAL A 28 -18.00 -30.79 -7.41
C VAL A 28 -18.20 -30.78 -5.89
N THR A 29 -17.25 -31.40 -5.17
CA THR A 29 -17.34 -31.42 -3.70
C THR A 29 -17.35 -29.99 -3.13
N GLU A 30 -18.28 -29.72 -2.24
CA GLU A 30 -18.37 -28.42 -1.53
C GLU A 30 -17.15 -28.16 -0.64
N ASP A 31 -16.40 -29.20 -0.27
CA ASP A 31 -15.18 -29.09 0.53
C ASP A 31 -14.00 -28.52 -0.25
N ALA A 32 -14.13 -28.30 -1.57
CA ALA A 32 -13.14 -27.62 -2.39
C ALA A 32 -12.89 -26.17 -1.92
N ILE A 33 -13.86 -25.55 -1.21
CA ILE A 33 -13.69 -24.25 -0.54
C ILE A 33 -14.21 -24.34 0.89
N GLN A 34 -13.41 -23.86 1.83
CA GLN A 34 -13.74 -23.86 3.24
C GLN A 34 -13.47 -22.50 3.87
N LEU A 35 -14.16 -22.19 4.96
CA LEU A 35 -13.99 -20.96 5.72
C LEU A 35 -13.86 -21.31 7.21
N ILE A 36 -12.75 -20.85 7.81
CA ILE A 36 -12.60 -20.88 9.25
C ILE A 36 -13.53 -19.81 9.84
N SER A 37 -14.51 -20.25 10.63
CA SER A 37 -15.55 -19.37 11.17
C SER A 37 -15.13 -18.59 12.40
N ASP A 38 -14.14 -19.09 13.14
CA ASP A 38 -13.56 -18.39 14.28
C ASP A 38 -12.49 -17.41 13.78
N THR A 39 -12.70 -16.12 14.11
CA THR A 39 -11.83 -15.01 13.68
C THR A 39 -10.87 -14.56 14.77
N SER A 40 -10.72 -15.38 15.85
CA SER A 40 -9.78 -15.10 16.94
C SER A 40 -8.33 -15.14 16.48
N ARG A 41 -7.45 -14.43 17.20
CA ARG A 41 -6.01 -14.47 16.94
C ARG A 41 -5.41 -15.83 17.31
N GLU A 42 -5.98 -16.48 18.31
CA GLU A 42 -5.60 -17.79 18.77
C GLU A 42 -5.81 -18.84 17.66
N THR A 43 -6.99 -18.86 17.06
CA THR A 43 -7.29 -19.75 15.92
C THR A 43 -6.38 -19.48 14.72
N ALA A 44 -6.11 -18.21 14.43
CA ALA A 44 -5.17 -17.87 13.37
C ALA A 44 -3.74 -18.38 13.66
N ALA A 45 -3.28 -18.28 14.90
CA ALA A 45 -1.98 -18.78 15.33
C ALA A 45 -1.88 -20.31 15.29
N GLU A 46 -2.95 -21.00 15.63
CA GLU A 46 -3.05 -22.47 15.50
C GLU A 46 -3.04 -22.89 14.03
N PHE A 47 -3.82 -22.20 13.19
CA PHE A 47 -3.87 -22.49 11.76
C PHE A 47 -2.50 -22.37 11.08
N MET A 48 -1.69 -21.39 11.45
CA MET A 48 -0.33 -21.20 10.92
C MET A 48 0.62 -22.39 11.21
N LYS A 49 0.23 -23.30 12.09
CA LYS A 49 1.02 -24.48 12.49
C LYS A 49 0.50 -25.79 11.89
N MET A 50 -0.56 -25.74 11.09
CA MET A 50 -1.22 -26.92 10.52
C MET A 50 -0.54 -27.42 9.24
N ASN A 51 0.78 -27.52 9.22
CA ASN A 51 1.58 -27.99 8.08
C ASN A 51 1.29 -29.45 7.68
N GLN A 52 0.54 -30.21 8.49
CA GLN A 52 0.07 -31.55 8.13
C GLN A 52 -1.15 -31.52 7.18
N TYR A 53 -1.84 -30.39 7.10
CA TYR A 53 -3.10 -30.22 6.36
C TYR A 53 -3.05 -29.10 5.33
N VAL A 54 -2.08 -28.21 5.42
CA VAL A 54 -1.98 -27.02 4.58
C VAL A 54 -0.60 -26.94 3.93
N ASP A 55 -0.56 -26.91 2.62
CA ASP A 55 0.67 -26.91 1.82
C ASP A 55 1.30 -25.53 1.72
N VAL A 56 0.47 -24.46 1.68
CA VAL A 56 0.93 -23.08 1.50
C VAL A 56 -0.02 -22.07 2.14
N LEU A 57 0.55 -21.02 2.73
CA LEU A 57 -0.18 -19.83 3.21
C LEU A 57 0.07 -18.63 2.30
N ILE A 58 -1.00 -17.92 1.96
CA ILE A 58 -0.94 -16.67 1.22
C ILE A 58 -1.61 -15.59 2.07
N PRO A 59 -0.88 -14.90 2.96
CA PRO A 59 -1.47 -13.90 3.85
C PRO A 59 -1.94 -12.68 3.06
N ARG A 60 -3.09 -12.14 3.48
CA ARG A 60 -3.64 -10.88 2.98
C ARG A 60 -4.02 -10.00 4.16
N GLY A 61 -3.45 -8.82 4.25
CA GLY A 61 -3.70 -7.87 5.34
C GLY A 61 -2.59 -6.85 5.47
N GLY A 62 -2.61 -6.08 6.56
CA GLY A 62 -1.58 -5.08 6.83
C GLY A 62 -0.23 -5.72 7.23
N ARG A 63 0.82 -4.91 7.16
CA ARG A 63 2.22 -5.30 7.43
C ARG A 63 2.40 -6.15 8.71
N GLY A 64 1.69 -5.78 9.79
CA GLY A 64 1.79 -6.51 11.06
C GLY A 64 1.31 -7.96 10.99
N LEU A 65 0.22 -8.22 10.23
CA LEU A 65 -0.27 -9.59 10.01
C LEU A 65 0.71 -10.38 9.14
N ILE A 66 1.17 -9.80 8.04
CA ILE A 66 2.11 -10.48 7.13
C ILE A 66 3.38 -10.86 7.89
N LYS A 67 3.96 -9.91 8.63
CA LYS A 67 5.14 -10.17 9.46
C LYS A 67 4.90 -11.30 10.48
N ALA A 68 3.77 -11.28 11.18
CA ALA A 68 3.43 -12.33 12.15
C ALA A 68 3.31 -13.72 11.48
N VAL A 69 2.71 -13.79 10.28
CA VAL A 69 2.59 -15.05 9.53
C VAL A 69 3.98 -15.56 9.13
N VAL A 70 4.84 -14.70 8.58
CA VAL A 70 6.20 -15.10 8.16
C VAL A 70 7.03 -15.59 9.33
N GLU A 71 6.94 -14.91 10.49
CA GLU A 71 7.75 -15.26 11.67
C GLU A 71 7.23 -16.49 12.43
N GLN A 72 5.93 -16.77 12.39
CA GLN A 72 5.30 -17.78 13.26
C GLN A 72 4.81 -19.02 12.55
N SER A 73 4.66 -18.97 11.22
CA SER A 73 4.13 -20.10 10.46
C SER A 73 5.16 -21.23 10.33
N THR A 74 4.69 -22.47 10.48
CA THR A 74 5.42 -23.68 10.08
C THR A 74 5.06 -24.14 8.67
N ILE A 75 4.06 -23.50 8.06
CA ILE A 75 3.61 -23.74 6.69
C ILE A 75 4.40 -22.80 5.76
N PRO A 76 4.84 -23.24 4.57
CA PRO A 76 5.44 -22.35 3.58
C PRO A 76 4.56 -21.15 3.28
N VAL A 77 5.14 -19.94 3.27
CA VAL A 77 4.41 -18.68 3.09
C VAL A 77 4.79 -18.04 1.76
N ILE A 78 3.77 -17.67 0.97
CA ILE A 78 3.94 -16.77 -0.18
C ILE A 78 3.40 -15.41 0.24
N GLU A 79 4.28 -14.49 0.55
CA GLU A 79 3.90 -13.14 0.97
C GLU A 79 4.03 -12.12 -0.16
N THR A 80 3.31 -11.03 -0.02
CA THR A 80 3.52 -9.81 -0.81
C THR A 80 4.21 -8.78 0.09
N GLY A 81 5.22 -8.09 -0.44
CA GLY A 81 5.84 -6.96 0.24
C GLY A 81 4.85 -5.80 0.49
N THR A 82 5.29 -4.81 1.23
CA THR A 82 4.57 -3.54 1.40
C THR A 82 4.60 -2.74 0.10
N GLY A 83 3.46 -2.13 -0.27
CA GLY A 83 3.39 -1.26 -1.43
C GLY A 83 3.99 0.12 -1.08
N ASN A 84 5.07 0.49 -1.75
CA ASN A 84 5.61 1.86 -1.68
C ASN A 84 5.75 2.41 -3.10
N CYS A 85 4.63 2.85 -3.67
CA CYS A 85 4.57 3.32 -5.04
C CYS A 85 5.19 4.69 -5.18
N HIS A 86 6.14 4.80 -6.09
CA HIS A 86 6.86 6.03 -6.42
C HIS A 86 6.43 6.59 -7.78
N ILE A 87 6.42 7.91 -7.89
CA ILE A 87 6.35 8.63 -9.16
C ILE A 87 7.61 9.48 -9.26
N TYR A 88 8.37 9.29 -10.34
CA TYR A 88 9.48 10.15 -10.69
C TYR A 88 9.05 11.16 -11.76
N VAL A 89 9.30 12.45 -11.51
CA VAL A 89 9.06 13.52 -12.46
C VAL A 89 10.41 13.96 -13.04
N ASP A 90 10.61 13.60 -14.29
CA ASP A 90 11.83 13.89 -15.06
C ASP A 90 11.92 15.37 -15.48
N GLU A 91 13.13 15.81 -15.82
CA GLU A 91 13.38 17.17 -16.33
C GLU A 91 12.63 17.50 -17.63
N THR A 92 12.31 16.47 -18.43
CA THR A 92 11.59 16.59 -19.70
C THR A 92 10.08 16.41 -19.58
N ALA A 93 9.57 16.20 -18.37
CA ALA A 93 8.15 15.90 -18.16
C ALA A 93 7.23 17.10 -18.47
N ASP A 94 6.04 16.80 -18.99
CA ASP A 94 4.92 17.75 -18.97
C ASP A 94 4.43 17.91 -17.53
N LEU A 95 4.63 19.10 -16.95
CA LEU A 95 4.39 19.33 -15.54
C LEU A 95 2.91 19.35 -15.16
N GLU A 96 2.03 19.76 -16.06
CA GLU A 96 0.56 19.70 -15.82
C GLU A 96 0.10 18.24 -15.79
N MET A 97 0.53 17.44 -16.77
CA MET A 97 0.23 16.01 -16.80
C MET A 97 0.82 15.30 -15.57
N ALA A 98 2.05 15.61 -15.18
CA ALA A 98 2.68 15.05 -13.99
C ALA A 98 1.87 15.37 -12.71
N ALA A 99 1.43 16.62 -12.56
CA ALA A 99 0.60 17.02 -11.43
C ALA A 99 -0.75 16.30 -11.43
N ASP A 100 -1.41 16.13 -12.57
CA ASP A 100 -2.67 15.39 -12.70
C ASP A 100 -2.51 13.91 -12.32
N ILE A 101 -1.43 13.26 -12.77
CA ILE A 101 -1.11 11.87 -12.45
C ILE A 101 -0.88 11.72 -10.94
N ILE A 102 -0.07 12.60 -10.31
CA ILE A 102 0.21 12.56 -8.89
C ILE A 102 -1.07 12.77 -8.08
N MET A 103 -1.87 13.77 -8.44
CA MET A 103 -3.15 14.04 -7.79
C MET A 103 -4.07 12.82 -7.83
N ASN A 104 -4.25 12.22 -9.00
CA ASN A 104 -5.08 11.02 -9.14
C ASN A 104 -4.51 9.85 -8.33
N ALA A 105 -3.23 9.55 -8.47
CA ALA A 105 -2.58 8.42 -7.82
C ALA A 105 -2.59 8.53 -6.29
N LYS A 106 -2.54 9.76 -5.71
CA LYS A 106 -2.59 9.96 -4.27
C LYS A 106 -3.99 10.12 -3.71
N THR A 107 -4.94 10.73 -4.45
CA THR A 107 -6.20 11.17 -3.82
C THR A 107 -7.43 10.38 -4.23
N GLN A 108 -7.36 9.54 -5.26
CA GLN A 108 -8.50 8.72 -5.68
C GLN A 108 -8.87 7.67 -4.63
N ARG A 109 -7.87 6.94 -4.11
CA ARG A 109 -8.07 5.90 -3.09
C ARG A 109 -6.77 5.63 -2.35
N VAL A 110 -6.62 6.23 -1.18
CA VAL A 110 -5.37 6.18 -0.40
C VAL A 110 -5.09 4.82 0.26
N GLY A 111 -6.11 4.06 0.62
CA GLY A 111 -5.99 2.81 1.39
C GLY A 111 -5.72 1.56 0.54
N VAL A 112 -4.96 1.68 -0.55
CA VAL A 112 -4.61 0.56 -1.44
C VAL A 112 -3.11 0.57 -1.75
N CYS A 113 -2.54 -0.63 -1.93
CA CYS A 113 -1.10 -0.82 -2.13
C CYS A 113 -0.54 -0.18 -3.41
N ASN A 114 -1.38 0.25 -4.37
CA ASN A 114 -0.97 0.95 -5.58
C ASN A 114 -1.25 2.46 -5.55
N ALA A 115 -1.64 3.02 -4.39
CA ALA A 115 -1.66 4.47 -4.21
C ALA A 115 -0.24 5.03 -4.18
N CYS A 116 -0.06 6.27 -4.66
CA CYS A 116 1.24 6.92 -4.59
C CYS A 116 1.59 7.26 -3.15
N GLU A 117 2.79 6.86 -2.69
CA GLU A 117 3.29 7.15 -1.36
C GLU A 117 4.49 8.09 -1.37
N SER A 118 5.23 8.13 -2.49
CA SER A 118 6.41 8.96 -2.65
C SER A 118 6.50 9.57 -4.04
N VAL A 119 6.95 10.82 -4.12
CA VAL A 119 7.25 11.53 -5.37
C VAL A 119 8.70 11.96 -5.38
N LEU A 120 9.41 11.58 -6.42
CA LEU A 120 10.77 12.02 -6.68
C LEU A 120 10.74 13.06 -7.81
N VAL A 121 11.32 14.22 -7.58
CA VAL A 121 11.27 15.34 -8.55
C VAL A 121 12.68 15.72 -8.98
N HIS A 122 12.91 15.76 -10.30
CA HIS A 122 14.19 16.24 -10.82
C HIS A 122 14.43 17.70 -10.38
N LYS A 123 15.65 18.00 -9.97
CA LYS A 123 16.05 19.32 -9.43
C LYS A 123 15.70 20.48 -10.35
N ASP A 124 15.76 20.29 -11.67
CA ASP A 124 15.59 21.36 -12.65
C ASP A 124 14.11 21.74 -12.89
N VAL A 125 13.17 20.90 -12.46
CA VAL A 125 11.72 21.17 -12.57
C VAL A 125 11.04 21.44 -11.23
N LYS A 126 11.74 21.28 -10.10
CA LYS A 126 11.19 21.43 -8.76
C LYS A 126 10.54 22.82 -8.52
N ASP A 127 11.21 23.89 -8.98
CA ASP A 127 10.74 25.26 -8.73
C ASP A 127 9.44 25.59 -9.48
N ALA A 128 9.24 24.95 -10.64
CA ALA A 128 8.01 25.11 -11.42
C ALA A 128 6.89 24.20 -10.96
N LEU A 129 7.19 22.95 -10.58
CA LEU A 129 6.21 21.93 -10.22
C LEU A 129 5.73 22.05 -8.78
N LEU A 130 6.66 22.10 -7.81
CA LEU A 130 6.33 21.88 -6.40
C LEU A 130 5.34 22.91 -5.82
N PRO A 131 5.42 24.22 -6.11
CA PRO A 131 4.45 25.17 -5.56
C PRO A 131 3.03 24.92 -6.06
N VAL A 132 2.88 24.54 -7.35
CA VAL A 132 1.57 24.24 -7.96
C VAL A 132 1.01 22.93 -7.42
N LEU A 133 1.82 21.88 -7.42
CA LEU A 133 1.45 20.55 -6.92
C LEU A 133 1.06 20.61 -5.43
N ALA A 134 1.85 21.29 -4.62
CA ALA A 134 1.59 21.46 -3.18
C ALA A 134 0.23 22.10 -2.90
N LYS A 135 -0.11 23.18 -3.60
CA LYS A 135 -1.42 23.82 -3.47
C LYS A 135 -2.56 22.84 -3.77
N ARG A 136 -2.47 22.08 -4.86
CA ARG A 136 -3.48 21.10 -5.26
C ARG A 136 -3.62 19.97 -4.24
N LEU A 137 -2.51 19.45 -3.70
CA LEU A 137 -2.50 18.42 -2.67
C LEU A 137 -3.10 18.92 -1.35
N GLN A 138 -2.77 20.15 -0.94
CA GLN A 138 -3.30 20.78 0.28
C GLN A 138 -4.82 21.03 0.20
N GLU A 139 -5.36 21.36 -0.97
CA GLU A 139 -6.81 21.46 -1.20
C GLU A 139 -7.54 20.12 -0.95
N LYS A 140 -6.81 19.00 -1.04
CA LYS A 140 -7.28 17.64 -0.69
C LYS A 140 -6.85 17.19 0.71
N HIS A 141 -6.32 18.11 1.52
CA HIS A 141 -5.84 17.84 2.88
C HIS A 141 -4.71 16.79 2.95
N VAL A 142 -3.90 16.69 1.90
CA VAL A 142 -2.72 15.81 1.90
C VAL A 142 -1.61 16.48 2.70
N GLU A 143 -1.12 15.80 3.75
CA GLU A 143 0.10 16.17 4.46
C GLU A 143 1.31 15.84 3.57
N ILE A 144 2.19 16.83 3.38
CA ILE A 144 3.39 16.67 2.56
C ILE A 144 4.60 16.57 3.48
N ARG A 145 5.37 15.48 3.37
CA ARG A 145 6.65 15.28 4.03
C ARG A 145 7.76 15.44 3.01
N ALA A 146 8.59 16.45 3.19
CA ALA A 146 9.52 16.92 2.17
C ALA A 146 10.96 16.87 2.65
N ASP A 147 11.89 16.55 1.75
CA ASP A 147 13.32 16.79 1.99
C ASP A 147 13.60 18.31 2.06
N GLU A 148 14.81 18.67 2.42
CA GLU A 148 15.20 20.09 2.62
C GLU A 148 14.95 20.95 1.36
N ALA A 149 15.22 20.38 0.16
CA ALA A 149 15.09 21.10 -1.10
C ALA A 149 13.62 21.32 -1.51
N ALA A 150 12.75 20.34 -1.27
CA ALA A 150 11.33 20.43 -1.52
C ALA A 150 10.63 21.26 -0.41
N TYR A 151 11.05 21.09 0.85
CA TYR A 151 10.51 21.84 1.99
C TYR A 151 10.59 23.35 1.82
N ALA A 152 11.71 23.84 1.30
CA ALA A 152 11.91 25.26 1.02
C ALA A 152 10.89 25.86 0.02
N LEU A 153 10.26 25.01 -0.81
CA LEU A 153 9.33 25.41 -1.87
C LEU A 153 7.85 25.13 -1.53
N ILE A 154 7.58 24.41 -0.43
CA ILE A 154 6.24 23.96 -0.06
C ILE A 154 5.81 24.54 1.29
N PRO A 155 5.08 25.66 1.32
CA PRO A 155 4.57 26.21 2.57
C PRO A 155 3.68 25.19 3.31
N GLY A 156 3.96 24.99 4.60
CA GLY A 156 3.18 24.06 5.42
C GLY A 156 3.55 22.57 5.28
N ALA A 157 4.60 22.24 4.54
CA ALA A 157 5.17 20.90 4.56
C ALA A 157 5.78 20.56 5.93
N VAL A 158 5.95 19.27 6.19
CA VAL A 158 6.69 18.73 7.34
C VAL A 158 8.03 18.21 6.83
N HIS A 159 9.10 18.35 7.61
CA HIS A 159 10.38 17.74 7.25
C HIS A 159 10.25 16.22 7.25
N ALA A 160 10.66 15.60 6.14
CA ALA A 160 10.73 14.16 6.04
C ALA A 160 11.88 13.60 6.90
N THR A 161 11.67 12.42 7.44
CA THR A 161 12.68 11.62 8.14
C THR A 161 13.09 10.43 7.27
N GLU A 162 14.14 9.72 7.61
CA GLU A 162 14.56 8.53 6.88
C GLU A 162 13.48 7.43 6.86
N GLU A 163 12.62 7.39 7.86
CA GLU A 163 11.51 6.42 7.93
C GLU A 163 10.41 6.73 6.90
N ASP A 164 10.30 7.98 6.45
CA ASP A 164 9.24 8.41 5.54
C ASP A 164 9.45 7.88 4.11
N TRP A 165 10.70 7.63 3.72
CA TRP A 165 11.01 7.22 2.34
C TRP A 165 10.51 5.82 1.99
N GLY A 166 10.54 4.89 2.95
CA GLY A 166 10.08 3.50 2.78
C GLY A 166 8.70 3.22 3.35
N LYS A 167 7.94 4.25 3.74
CA LYS A 167 6.68 4.08 4.46
C LYS A 167 5.48 4.00 3.53
N GLU A 168 4.69 2.95 3.70
CA GLU A 168 3.34 2.85 3.15
C GLU A 168 2.38 3.54 4.14
N TYR A 169 1.91 4.74 3.82
CA TYR A 169 1.06 5.53 4.71
C TYR A 169 -0.39 5.04 4.73
N LEU A 170 -0.91 4.63 3.56
CA LEU A 170 -2.31 4.28 3.37
C LEU A 170 -3.29 5.39 3.80
N ASP A 171 -2.83 6.64 3.73
CA ASP A 171 -3.52 7.82 4.20
C ASP A 171 -3.21 9.03 3.30
N TYR A 172 -3.82 10.17 3.54
CA TYR A 172 -3.55 11.43 2.88
C TYR A 172 -2.21 12.04 3.35
N ILE A 173 -1.14 11.26 3.20
CA ILE A 173 0.25 11.65 3.48
C ILE A 173 1.10 11.26 2.27
N LEU A 174 1.99 12.15 1.83
CA LEU A 174 2.86 11.95 0.66
C LEU A 174 4.27 12.42 0.97
N SER A 175 5.27 11.59 0.71
CA SER A 175 6.66 12.03 0.77
C SER A 175 7.12 12.62 -0.56
N ILE A 176 7.93 13.70 -0.52
CA ILE A 176 8.49 14.35 -1.70
C ILE A 176 9.99 14.55 -1.50
N LYS A 177 10.78 14.09 -2.46
CA LYS A 177 12.23 14.23 -2.47
C LYS A 177 12.72 14.78 -3.79
N VAL A 178 13.66 15.71 -3.74
CA VAL A 178 14.35 16.23 -4.93
C VAL A 178 15.56 15.36 -5.24
N VAL A 179 15.73 15.00 -6.49
CA VAL A 179 16.85 14.19 -6.98
C VAL A 179 17.53 14.88 -8.16
N SER A 180 18.79 14.57 -8.38
CA SER A 180 19.62 15.21 -9.42
C SER A 180 19.54 14.52 -10.78
N SER A 181 19.07 13.27 -10.82
CA SER A 181 18.96 12.47 -12.04
C SER A 181 18.03 11.27 -11.86
N VAL A 182 17.71 10.59 -12.97
CA VAL A 182 16.95 9.34 -12.95
C VAL A 182 17.73 8.21 -12.26
N GLU A 183 19.06 8.20 -12.38
CA GLU A 183 19.91 7.20 -11.71
C GLU A 183 19.84 7.35 -10.18
N GLU A 184 19.81 8.58 -9.67
CA GLU A 184 19.62 8.83 -8.24
C GLU A 184 18.22 8.40 -7.79
N ALA A 185 17.20 8.66 -8.60
CA ALA A 185 15.83 8.20 -8.30
C ALA A 185 15.78 6.67 -8.21
N ILE A 186 16.39 5.97 -9.18
CA ILE A 186 16.48 4.50 -9.19
C ILE A 186 17.23 3.99 -7.94
N ALA A 187 18.40 4.57 -7.65
CA ALA A 187 19.20 4.17 -6.49
C ALA A 187 18.42 4.38 -5.18
N HIS A 188 17.68 5.49 -5.05
CA HIS A 188 16.83 5.75 -3.91
C HIS A 188 15.75 4.69 -3.76
N ILE A 189 15.00 4.38 -4.82
CA ILE A 189 13.93 3.36 -4.77
C ILE A 189 14.51 2.00 -4.40
N LEU A 190 15.63 1.59 -5.01
CA LEU A 190 16.26 0.30 -4.73
C LEU A 190 16.80 0.18 -3.30
N SER A 191 17.13 1.28 -2.63
CA SER A 191 17.56 1.27 -1.24
C SER A 191 16.45 1.02 -0.22
N LEU A 192 15.19 1.04 -0.67
CA LEU A 192 14.00 0.87 0.18
C LEU A 192 13.39 -0.54 0.14
N ILE A 193 13.95 -1.42 -0.69
CA ILE A 193 13.46 -2.79 -0.93
C ILE A 193 14.12 -3.80 0.01
#